data_9a7f72e5737bde5c4324529e2b8b3f0d
#
_entry.id   9a7f72e5737bde5c4324529e2b8b3f0d
#
_cell.length_a   1.000
_cell.length_b   1.000
_cell.length_c   1.000
_cell.angle_alpha   90.00
_cell.angle_beta   90.00
_cell.angle_gamma   90.00
#
_symmetry.space_group_name_H-M   'P 1'
#
loop_
_entity.id
_entity.type
_entity.pdbx_description
1 polymer ?
#
loop_
_entity_poly.entity_id
_entity_poly.type
_entity_poly.pdbx_seq_one_letter_code
_entity_poly.pdbx_strand_id
1 'polypeptide(L)'
;MKLKVVHRPVDPGHLEGLRTLPPVLARAYAARGIDGPGQLAHTLDRLLRVGSLEGIADAVALLLAHRRADGRVLVVGDFDADGATSSALIVRALRAWGWPEVDFLVPNRFEYGYGLTPEIVDLAAVRAPTLIVTVDNGISSIAGVAAARERGIDVLVTDHHLAGAVLPDANVIVNPNVPGATFGSRCLAGVGVAFYVMSALHRALDDPSLPSPAGWLDLVALGTVADVVPLDHNNRVLVAQGLQRIRAGRCTPGVRALLETGKRSLPGLVAADLGFAAGPRLNAAGRLDDMSIGIRCLITDSPTEALALAARLDQLNQERRAIEGRMQEEAIAAVRHLRDPDGDSGRGRRRHGLCLYDPGWHQGVVGLVAGRLKDRVRRPVIAFADAGAGELRGSARSVTGVHIRDVLDAVATRHPGLLGRFGGHAMAAGLTLPRDRLDEFAVAFDAEVERWQAGGSLADRIETDGPLAADEISLATAETLRAAGPWGQAFPEPSFDQRFRILRTRTVGERHLKMWVEVPGAGRRFDAIAFNFFQGREASEPVPEEALLVYRLDVNEYAGERRLQLLVDHLLE
;
A
#
# COMPACT_ATOMS: atom_id res chain seq x y z
N MET A 1 -25.31 13.39 1.88
CA MET A 1 -24.92 13.33 3.32
C MET A 1 -23.80 14.33 3.52
N LYS A 2 -23.87 15.18 4.58
CA LYS A 2 -22.79 16.15 4.89
C LYS A 2 -21.64 15.40 5.57
N LEU A 3 -20.41 15.59 5.10
CA LEU A 3 -19.20 15.14 5.78
C LEU A 3 -19.10 15.81 7.14
N LYS A 4 -18.78 15.03 8.16
CA LYS A 4 -18.55 15.53 9.51
C LYS A 4 -17.06 15.47 9.81
N VAL A 5 -16.44 16.64 10.05
CA VAL A 5 -15.10 16.71 10.59
C VAL A 5 -15.14 16.36 12.08
N VAL A 6 -14.22 15.50 12.51
CA VAL A 6 -14.08 15.05 13.89
C VAL A 6 -12.62 15.14 14.26
N HIS A 7 -12.33 15.76 15.40
CA HIS A 7 -10.96 15.84 15.91
C HIS A 7 -10.56 14.50 16.55
N ARG A 8 -9.34 14.06 16.25
CA ARG A 8 -8.76 12.88 16.92
C ARG A 8 -8.69 13.14 18.42
N PRO A 9 -9.10 12.18 19.24
CA PRO A 9 -8.98 12.31 20.69
C PRO A 9 -7.51 12.41 21.08
N VAL A 10 -7.22 13.28 22.03
CA VAL A 10 -5.87 13.47 22.58
C VAL A 10 -5.93 13.15 24.07
N ASP A 11 -5.14 12.17 24.52
CA ASP A 11 -5.01 11.87 25.93
C ASP A 11 -4.12 12.94 26.61
N PRO A 12 -4.61 13.61 27.66
CA PRO A 12 -3.81 14.59 28.38
C PRO A 12 -2.50 14.03 28.98
N GLY A 13 -2.50 12.75 29.39
CA GLY A 13 -1.30 12.06 29.88
C GLY A 13 -0.21 11.91 28.81
N HIS A 14 -0.61 11.64 27.57
CA HIS A 14 0.31 11.58 26.44
C HIS A 14 0.94 12.94 26.14
N LEU A 15 0.15 14.03 26.23
CA LEU A 15 0.67 15.39 26.03
C LEU A 15 1.74 15.76 27.07
N GLU A 16 1.54 15.39 28.35
CA GLU A 16 2.51 15.65 29.41
C GLU A 16 3.85 14.93 29.11
N GLY A 17 3.79 13.69 28.65
CA GLY A 17 5.00 12.93 28.22
C GLY A 17 5.74 13.55 27.04
N LEU A 18 5.08 14.39 26.25
CA LEU A 18 5.61 15.00 25.03
C LEU A 18 5.85 16.53 25.15
N ARG A 19 5.74 17.11 26.34
CA ARG A 19 5.85 18.57 26.60
C ARG A 19 7.14 19.24 26.14
N THR A 20 8.19 18.47 25.87
CA THR A 20 9.47 18.99 25.36
C THR A 20 9.47 19.22 23.85
N LEU A 21 8.44 18.74 23.15
CA LEU A 21 8.27 18.92 21.71
C LEU A 21 7.51 20.23 21.40
N PRO A 22 7.64 20.76 20.16
CA PRO A 22 6.77 21.84 19.70
C PRO A 22 5.28 21.45 19.88
N PRO A 23 4.41 22.38 20.36
CA PRO A 23 3.03 22.05 20.76
C PRO A 23 2.22 21.35 19.67
N VAL A 24 2.33 21.79 18.41
CA VAL A 24 1.65 21.16 17.26
C VAL A 24 2.09 19.70 17.09
N LEU A 25 3.38 19.44 17.20
CA LEU A 25 3.93 18.09 17.06
C LEU A 25 3.56 17.19 18.24
N ALA A 26 3.63 17.71 19.47
CA ALA A 26 3.20 16.99 20.67
C ALA A 26 1.72 16.55 20.55
N ARG A 27 0.84 17.46 20.14
CA ARG A 27 -0.58 17.19 19.90
C ARG A 27 -0.77 16.13 18.82
N ALA A 28 -0.06 16.24 17.70
CA ALA A 28 -0.13 15.28 16.60
C ALA A 28 0.30 13.87 17.02
N TYR A 29 1.36 13.74 17.78
CA TYR A 29 1.84 12.45 18.30
C TYR A 29 0.90 11.87 19.37
N ALA A 30 0.45 12.68 20.33
CA ALA A 30 -0.46 12.23 21.37
C ALA A 30 -1.78 11.69 20.77
N ALA A 31 -2.29 12.34 19.71
CA ALA A 31 -3.47 11.89 18.96
C ALA A 31 -3.25 10.55 18.23
N ARG A 32 -2.01 10.08 18.12
CA ARG A 32 -1.62 8.78 17.52
C ARG A 32 -1.15 7.77 18.58
N GLY A 33 -1.44 8.04 19.85
CA GLY A 33 -1.13 7.14 20.96
C GLY A 33 0.34 7.13 21.38
N ILE A 34 1.13 8.14 21.00
CA ILE A 34 2.50 8.30 21.50
C ILE A 34 2.44 8.96 22.88
N ASP A 35 3.03 8.31 23.87
CA ASP A 35 2.99 8.72 25.27
C ASP A 35 4.35 9.26 25.77
N GLY A 36 5.41 9.11 24.98
CA GLY A 36 6.74 9.59 25.37
C GLY A 36 7.81 9.50 24.29
N PRO A 37 8.97 10.14 24.50
CA PRO A 37 10.04 10.25 23.50
C PRO A 37 10.69 8.90 23.14
N GLY A 38 10.57 7.89 24.01
CA GLY A 38 11.09 6.55 23.72
C GLY A 38 10.45 5.89 22.49
N GLN A 39 9.18 6.18 22.21
CA GLN A 39 8.47 5.68 21.04
C GLN A 39 8.78 6.48 19.75
N LEU A 40 9.53 7.56 19.85
CA LEU A 40 10.00 8.39 18.74
C LEU A 40 11.44 8.08 18.34
N ALA A 41 12.13 7.23 19.10
CA ALA A 41 13.47 6.77 18.76
C ALA A 41 13.40 5.72 17.64
N HIS A 42 13.94 6.06 16.48
CA HIS A 42 13.94 5.19 15.30
C HIS A 42 15.34 4.61 15.02
N THR A 43 16.09 4.24 16.06
CA THR A 43 17.40 3.58 15.97
C THR A 43 17.25 2.06 15.88
N LEU A 44 18.20 1.36 15.26
CA LEU A 44 18.10 -0.10 15.02
C LEU A 44 18.01 -0.95 16.29
N ASP A 45 18.54 -0.47 17.42
CA ASP A 45 18.42 -1.12 18.73
C ASP A 45 16.98 -1.10 19.29
N ARG A 46 16.09 -0.32 18.67
CA ARG A 46 14.65 -0.26 19.00
C ARG A 46 13.81 -1.29 18.23
N LEU A 47 14.40 -1.98 17.28
CA LEU A 47 13.70 -3.09 16.60
C LEU A 47 13.42 -4.22 17.60
N LEU A 48 12.32 -4.92 17.36
CA LEU A 48 12.02 -6.16 18.08
C LEU A 48 13.17 -7.16 17.90
N ARG A 49 13.38 -8.00 18.91
CA ARG A 49 14.46 -8.99 18.86
C ARG A 49 14.27 -9.94 17.68
N VAL A 50 15.30 -10.09 16.86
CA VAL A 50 15.26 -10.94 15.66
C VAL A 50 14.80 -12.37 15.98
N GLY A 51 15.31 -12.96 17.06
CA GLY A 51 14.96 -14.32 17.47
C GLY A 51 13.57 -14.49 18.11
N SER A 52 12.77 -13.42 18.24
CA SER A 52 11.40 -13.51 18.76
C SER A 52 10.34 -13.76 17.69
N LEU A 53 10.70 -13.72 16.40
CA LEU A 53 9.80 -14.08 15.30
C LEU A 53 9.82 -15.62 15.14
N GLU A 54 8.65 -16.22 15.23
CA GLU A 54 8.47 -17.67 15.18
C GLU A 54 9.00 -18.26 13.86
N GLY A 55 9.60 -19.46 13.94
CA GLY A 55 10.17 -20.18 12.80
C GLY A 55 11.55 -19.66 12.34
N ILE A 56 12.05 -18.55 12.88
CA ILE A 56 13.29 -17.94 12.40
C ILE A 56 14.53 -18.81 12.64
N ALA A 57 14.60 -19.50 13.76
CA ALA A 57 15.73 -20.40 14.07
C ALA A 57 15.78 -21.59 13.10
N ASP A 58 14.62 -22.17 12.80
CA ASP A 58 14.49 -23.28 11.87
C ASP A 58 14.77 -22.84 10.43
N ALA A 59 14.35 -21.62 10.05
CA ALA A 59 14.66 -21.03 8.76
C ALA A 59 16.17 -20.84 8.56
N VAL A 60 16.88 -20.36 9.59
CA VAL A 60 18.34 -20.24 9.56
C VAL A 60 19.00 -21.61 9.45
N ALA A 61 18.53 -22.60 10.21
CA ALA A 61 19.07 -23.98 10.16
C ALA A 61 18.90 -24.60 8.76
N LEU A 62 17.71 -24.42 8.15
CA LEU A 62 17.40 -24.89 6.80
C LEU A 62 18.29 -24.22 5.75
N LEU A 63 18.41 -22.89 5.76
CA LEU A 63 19.26 -22.16 4.84
C LEU A 63 20.73 -22.57 4.94
N LEU A 64 21.25 -22.73 6.16
CA LEU A 64 22.63 -23.20 6.40
C LEU A 64 22.85 -24.66 5.95
N ALA A 65 21.84 -25.53 6.07
CA ALA A 65 21.92 -26.91 5.56
C ALA A 65 22.06 -26.90 4.03
N HIS A 66 21.23 -26.13 3.33
CA HIS A 66 21.33 -26.00 1.87
C HIS A 66 22.65 -25.36 1.41
N ARG A 67 23.18 -24.39 2.16
CA ARG A 67 24.52 -23.85 1.87
C ARG A 67 25.61 -24.89 1.92
N ARG A 68 25.60 -25.73 2.96
CA ARG A 68 26.61 -26.81 3.12
C ARG A 68 26.52 -27.90 2.05
N ALA A 69 25.34 -28.07 1.47
CA ALA A 69 25.06 -29.05 0.43
C ALA A 69 25.18 -28.46 -0.99
N ASP A 70 25.72 -27.23 -1.14
CA ASP A 70 25.77 -26.50 -2.40
C ASP A 70 24.41 -26.44 -3.11
N GLY A 71 23.35 -26.28 -2.30
CA GLY A 71 21.97 -26.29 -2.76
C GLY A 71 21.62 -25.07 -3.58
N ARG A 72 20.68 -25.27 -4.53
CA ARG A 72 20.11 -24.20 -5.35
C ARG A 72 18.90 -23.59 -4.66
N VAL A 73 18.94 -22.29 -4.42
CA VAL A 73 17.84 -21.54 -3.82
C VAL A 73 17.07 -20.79 -4.88
N LEU A 74 15.76 -21.04 -4.98
CA LEU A 74 14.85 -20.30 -5.85
C LEU A 74 13.89 -19.47 -4.98
N VAL A 75 13.96 -18.14 -5.10
CA VAL A 75 13.04 -17.22 -4.44
C VAL A 75 11.80 -17.05 -5.30
N VAL A 76 10.63 -17.40 -4.77
CA VAL A 76 9.33 -17.23 -5.46
C VAL A 76 8.59 -16.05 -4.83
N GLY A 77 8.59 -14.92 -5.54
CA GLY A 77 8.01 -13.65 -5.08
C GLY A 77 6.58 -13.43 -5.54
N ASP A 78 5.89 -12.49 -4.86
CA ASP A 78 4.65 -11.95 -5.36
C ASP A 78 4.90 -10.88 -6.45
N PHE A 79 3.85 -10.52 -7.18
CA PHE A 79 3.86 -9.63 -8.36
C PHE A 79 3.65 -8.16 -8.03
N ASP A 80 3.93 -7.72 -6.80
CA ASP A 80 3.85 -6.33 -6.39
C ASP A 80 5.19 -5.79 -5.83
N ALA A 81 5.18 -4.57 -5.31
CA ALA A 81 6.40 -3.92 -4.83
C ALA A 81 6.97 -4.58 -3.58
N ASP A 82 6.12 -5.16 -2.70
CA ASP A 82 6.59 -5.87 -1.50
C ASP A 82 7.24 -7.20 -1.88
N GLY A 83 6.59 -8.01 -2.72
CA GLY A 83 7.18 -9.22 -3.28
C GLY A 83 8.48 -8.97 -4.04
N ALA A 84 8.54 -7.86 -4.82
CA ALA A 84 9.76 -7.49 -5.55
C ALA A 84 10.91 -7.08 -4.62
N THR A 85 10.64 -6.26 -3.60
CA THR A 85 11.66 -5.83 -2.62
C THR A 85 12.12 -6.97 -1.73
N SER A 86 11.21 -7.87 -1.34
CA SER A 86 11.48 -9.09 -0.60
C SER A 86 12.41 -10.03 -1.37
N SER A 87 12.06 -10.28 -2.65
CA SER A 87 12.88 -11.10 -3.56
C SER A 87 14.27 -10.51 -3.73
N ALA A 88 14.34 -9.20 -4.00
CA ALA A 88 15.62 -8.51 -4.19
C ALA A 88 16.48 -8.56 -2.93
N LEU A 89 15.91 -8.38 -1.76
CA LEU A 89 16.63 -8.45 -0.47
C LEU A 89 17.26 -9.83 -0.25
N ILE A 90 16.48 -10.90 -0.39
CA ILE A 90 16.98 -12.27 -0.17
C ILE A 90 18.04 -12.63 -1.21
N VAL A 91 17.78 -12.37 -2.50
CA VAL A 91 18.73 -12.69 -3.58
C VAL A 91 20.05 -11.93 -3.38
N ARG A 92 20.00 -10.64 -3.06
CA ARG A 92 21.21 -9.84 -2.79
C ARG A 92 21.98 -10.36 -1.58
N ALA A 93 21.29 -10.63 -0.49
CA ALA A 93 21.90 -11.11 0.74
C ALA A 93 22.60 -12.47 0.54
N LEU A 94 21.89 -13.45 0.01
CA LEU A 94 22.43 -14.78 -0.19
C LEU A 94 23.62 -14.79 -1.17
N ARG A 95 23.51 -14.05 -2.28
CA ARG A 95 24.62 -13.90 -3.23
C ARG A 95 25.84 -13.23 -2.59
N ALA A 96 25.64 -12.15 -1.84
CA ALA A 96 26.73 -11.43 -1.15
C ALA A 96 27.39 -12.26 -0.06
N TRP A 97 26.68 -13.24 0.50
CA TRP A 97 27.18 -14.16 1.55
C TRP A 97 27.67 -15.50 1.00
N GLY A 98 27.81 -15.64 -0.33
CA GLY A 98 28.47 -16.76 -0.98
C GLY A 98 27.62 -18.02 -1.13
N TRP A 99 26.28 -17.88 -1.28
CA TRP A 99 25.46 -18.98 -1.79
C TRP A 99 25.77 -19.20 -3.27
N PRO A 100 26.04 -20.46 -3.71
CA PRO A 100 26.54 -20.73 -5.05
C PRO A 100 25.51 -20.44 -6.15
N GLU A 101 24.27 -20.83 -5.93
CA GLU A 101 23.20 -20.64 -6.91
C GLU A 101 21.94 -20.07 -6.23
N VAL A 102 21.64 -18.81 -6.56
CA VAL A 102 20.45 -18.10 -6.09
C VAL A 102 19.78 -17.43 -7.26
N ASP A 103 18.54 -17.78 -7.52
CA ASP A 103 17.72 -17.18 -8.58
C ASP A 103 16.33 -16.82 -8.04
N PHE A 104 15.52 -16.16 -8.84
CA PHE A 104 14.15 -15.80 -8.48
C PHE A 104 13.16 -16.17 -9.59
N LEU A 105 11.91 -16.37 -9.21
CA LEU A 105 10.78 -16.59 -10.08
C LEU A 105 9.62 -15.73 -9.60
N VAL A 106 8.97 -15.03 -10.53
CA VAL A 106 7.70 -14.36 -10.28
C VAL A 106 6.66 -14.89 -11.26
N PRO A 107 5.57 -15.45 -10.76
CA PRO A 107 4.53 -15.97 -11.64
C PRO A 107 3.75 -14.84 -12.32
N ASN A 108 3.32 -15.07 -13.55
CA ASN A 108 2.36 -14.20 -14.21
C ASN A 108 0.99 -14.37 -13.53
N ARG A 109 0.51 -13.32 -12.85
CA ARG A 109 -0.76 -13.32 -12.11
C ARG A 109 -1.99 -13.63 -12.96
N PHE A 110 -1.92 -13.42 -14.26
CA PHE A 110 -3.03 -13.63 -15.18
C PHE A 110 -3.15 -15.10 -15.60
N GLU A 111 -2.01 -15.82 -15.61
CA GLU A 111 -1.93 -17.22 -16.02
C GLU A 111 -2.03 -18.18 -14.83
N TYR A 112 -1.29 -17.87 -13.73
CA TYR A 112 -1.10 -18.82 -12.62
C TYR A 112 -1.82 -18.44 -11.32
N GLY A 113 -2.39 -17.21 -11.24
CA GLY A 113 -3.06 -16.74 -10.04
C GLY A 113 -2.08 -16.22 -8.98
N TYR A 114 -2.45 -16.42 -7.70
CA TYR A 114 -1.70 -15.90 -6.55
C TYR A 114 -1.00 -17.03 -5.79
N GLY A 115 0.22 -16.75 -5.33
CA GLY A 115 0.99 -17.61 -4.44
C GLY A 115 1.65 -18.78 -5.17
N LEU A 116 2.23 -19.70 -4.41
CA LEU A 116 2.86 -20.92 -4.92
C LEU A 116 1.78 -21.94 -5.28
N THR A 117 1.48 -22.12 -6.57
CA THR A 117 0.56 -23.16 -7.07
C THR A 117 1.33 -24.35 -7.62
N PRO A 118 0.71 -25.54 -7.83
CA PRO A 118 1.36 -26.67 -8.47
C PRO A 118 1.98 -26.35 -9.83
N GLU A 119 1.32 -25.52 -10.65
CA GLU A 119 1.81 -25.09 -11.96
C GLU A 119 3.07 -24.22 -11.84
N ILE A 120 3.15 -23.38 -10.80
CA ILE A 120 4.35 -22.58 -10.50
C ILE A 120 5.49 -23.48 -10.03
N VAL A 121 5.17 -24.53 -9.28
CA VAL A 121 6.17 -25.55 -8.89
C VAL A 121 6.70 -26.28 -10.12
N ASP A 122 5.88 -26.58 -11.12
CA ASP A 122 6.33 -27.15 -12.39
C ASP A 122 7.31 -26.24 -13.13
N LEU A 123 7.04 -24.93 -13.17
CA LEU A 123 7.96 -23.94 -13.72
C LEU A 123 9.26 -23.83 -12.91
N ALA A 124 9.16 -23.91 -11.58
CA ALA A 124 10.29 -23.88 -10.68
C ALA A 124 11.19 -25.11 -10.88
N ALA A 125 10.58 -26.29 -11.02
CA ALA A 125 11.29 -27.57 -11.17
C ALA A 125 12.22 -27.62 -12.40
N VAL A 126 11.91 -26.87 -13.47
CA VAL A 126 12.80 -26.72 -14.63
C VAL A 126 14.17 -26.16 -14.26
N ARG A 127 14.23 -25.34 -13.20
CA ARG A 127 15.47 -24.76 -12.66
C ARG A 127 16.17 -25.67 -11.64
N ALA A 128 15.59 -26.83 -11.37
CA ALA A 128 16.08 -27.85 -10.44
C ALA A 128 16.49 -27.27 -9.06
N PRO A 129 15.65 -26.46 -8.36
CA PRO A 129 15.98 -25.94 -7.04
C PRO A 129 15.98 -27.08 -6.02
N THR A 130 16.82 -26.96 -5.00
CA THR A 130 16.75 -27.81 -3.80
C THR A 130 15.91 -27.18 -2.70
N LEU A 131 15.79 -25.85 -2.74
CA LEU A 131 14.99 -25.07 -1.80
C LEU A 131 14.21 -23.98 -2.56
N ILE A 132 12.90 -23.94 -2.35
CA ILE A 132 12.06 -22.80 -2.69
C ILE A 132 11.89 -21.94 -1.44
N VAL A 133 12.15 -20.64 -1.56
CA VAL A 133 11.84 -19.63 -0.55
C VAL A 133 10.72 -18.76 -1.10
N THR A 134 9.51 -18.88 -0.55
CA THR A 134 8.44 -17.95 -0.90
C THR A 134 8.60 -16.65 -0.14
N VAL A 135 8.32 -15.52 -0.78
CA VAL A 135 8.36 -14.19 -0.15
C VAL A 135 7.07 -13.44 -0.44
N ASP A 136 6.46 -12.87 0.59
CA ASP A 136 5.20 -12.14 0.50
C ASP A 136 4.03 -13.01 -0.03
N ASN A 137 4.18 -14.31 0.05
CA ASN A 137 3.18 -15.32 -0.28
C ASN A 137 3.53 -16.66 0.36
N GLY A 138 2.65 -17.63 0.23
CA GLY A 138 2.92 -19.02 0.60
C GLY A 138 2.09 -19.54 1.75
N ILE A 139 1.62 -18.70 2.68
CA ILE A 139 0.86 -19.16 3.86
C ILE A 139 -0.46 -19.87 3.50
N SER A 140 -1.02 -19.58 2.35
CA SER A 140 -2.23 -20.23 1.81
C SER A 140 -1.94 -21.26 0.70
N SER A 141 -0.68 -21.49 0.37
CA SER A 141 -0.25 -22.30 -0.78
C SER A 141 -0.16 -23.80 -0.47
N ILE A 142 -1.21 -24.39 0.11
CA ILE A 142 -1.23 -25.80 0.57
C ILE A 142 -0.87 -26.76 -0.58
N ALA A 143 -1.55 -26.66 -1.71
CA ALA A 143 -1.33 -27.55 -2.85
C ALA A 143 0.04 -27.36 -3.51
N GLY A 144 0.52 -26.12 -3.62
CA GLY A 144 1.84 -25.84 -4.19
C GLY A 144 2.98 -26.35 -3.31
N VAL A 145 2.88 -26.16 -1.98
CA VAL A 145 3.86 -26.70 -1.03
C VAL A 145 3.90 -28.23 -1.10
N ALA A 146 2.74 -28.88 -1.12
CA ALA A 146 2.66 -30.34 -1.28
C ALA A 146 3.33 -30.81 -2.59
N ALA A 147 3.02 -30.15 -3.71
CA ALA A 147 3.62 -30.46 -5.01
C ALA A 147 5.14 -30.26 -5.05
N ALA A 148 5.69 -29.27 -4.33
CA ALA A 148 7.13 -29.08 -4.20
C ALA A 148 7.77 -30.21 -3.40
N ARG A 149 7.19 -30.57 -2.25
CA ARG A 149 7.67 -31.65 -1.40
C ARG A 149 7.62 -33.03 -2.07
N GLU A 150 6.57 -33.31 -2.83
CA GLU A 150 6.47 -34.55 -3.64
C GLU A 150 7.62 -34.65 -4.65
N ARG A 151 8.18 -33.54 -5.10
CA ARG A 151 9.36 -33.48 -5.98
C ARG A 151 10.69 -33.47 -5.25
N GLY A 152 10.67 -33.59 -3.92
CA GLY A 152 11.87 -33.55 -3.08
C GLY A 152 12.49 -32.15 -2.96
N ILE A 153 11.70 -31.11 -3.19
CA ILE A 153 12.10 -29.70 -3.06
C ILE A 153 11.66 -29.20 -1.68
N ASP A 154 12.62 -28.77 -0.85
CA ASP A 154 12.31 -28.14 0.44
C ASP A 154 11.64 -26.77 0.23
N VAL A 155 10.77 -26.38 1.18
CA VAL A 155 10.04 -25.10 1.12
C VAL A 155 10.20 -24.33 2.42
N LEU A 156 10.70 -23.10 2.31
CA LEU A 156 10.68 -22.07 3.35
C LEU A 156 9.62 -21.02 2.98
N VAL A 157 8.56 -20.94 3.76
CA VAL A 157 7.56 -19.89 3.58
C VAL A 157 7.96 -18.65 4.41
N THR A 158 8.14 -17.50 3.76
CA THR A 158 8.23 -16.19 4.42
C THR A 158 7.07 -15.34 3.95
N ASP A 159 6.15 -15.02 4.85
CA ASP A 159 4.89 -14.36 4.52
C ASP A 159 4.42 -13.50 5.70
N HIS A 160 3.48 -12.61 5.46
CA HIS A 160 2.86 -11.77 6.48
C HIS A 160 1.32 -11.79 6.41
N HIS A 161 0.76 -12.43 5.41
CA HIS A 161 -0.68 -12.56 5.25
C HIS A 161 -1.31 -13.40 6.37
N LEU A 162 -2.60 -13.20 6.59
CA LEU A 162 -3.35 -13.97 7.58
C LEU A 162 -3.40 -15.46 7.18
N ALA A 163 -3.06 -16.31 8.13
CA ALA A 163 -3.12 -17.75 7.95
C ALA A 163 -4.57 -18.23 7.83
N GLY A 164 -4.80 -19.24 7.01
CA GLY A 164 -6.05 -19.99 6.99
C GLY A 164 -6.18 -20.94 8.19
N ALA A 165 -7.29 -21.69 8.23
CA ALA A 165 -7.51 -22.70 9.27
C ALA A 165 -6.49 -23.87 9.20
N VAL A 166 -5.94 -24.11 8.01
CA VAL A 166 -4.92 -25.14 7.76
C VAL A 166 -3.69 -24.46 7.18
N LEU A 167 -2.53 -24.77 7.73
CA LEU A 167 -1.24 -24.29 7.25
C LEU A 167 -0.69 -25.24 6.17
N PRO A 168 0.11 -24.73 5.21
CA PRO A 168 0.84 -25.59 4.28
C PRO A 168 1.89 -26.43 5.02
N ASP A 169 2.11 -27.66 4.56
CA ASP A 169 3.12 -28.57 5.12
C ASP A 169 4.54 -28.23 4.62
N ALA A 170 4.94 -26.95 4.80
CA ALA A 170 6.28 -26.49 4.45
C ALA A 170 7.31 -26.96 5.48
N ASN A 171 8.60 -27.05 5.07
CA ASN A 171 9.68 -27.40 6.00
C ASN A 171 9.77 -26.36 7.12
N VAL A 172 9.60 -25.08 6.80
CA VAL A 172 9.56 -24.00 7.78
C VAL A 172 8.59 -22.92 7.31
N ILE A 173 7.88 -22.32 8.27
CA ILE A 173 7.04 -21.13 8.06
C ILE A 173 7.53 -20.02 8.98
N VAL A 174 7.83 -18.85 8.42
CA VAL A 174 8.10 -17.59 9.14
C VAL A 174 7.04 -16.59 8.77
N ASN A 175 6.09 -16.37 9.68
CA ASN A 175 4.99 -15.43 9.48
C ASN A 175 4.48 -14.95 10.85
N PRO A 176 4.43 -13.63 11.12
CA PRO A 176 3.97 -13.07 12.40
C PRO A 176 2.48 -13.31 12.67
N ASN A 177 1.72 -13.80 11.69
CA ASN A 177 0.27 -14.00 11.76
C ASN A 177 -0.16 -15.47 11.81
N VAL A 178 0.78 -16.40 12.05
CA VAL A 178 0.38 -17.80 12.32
C VAL A 178 -0.35 -17.92 13.65
N PRO A 179 -1.24 -18.91 13.81
CA PRO A 179 -1.91 -19.17 15.08
C PRO A 179 -0.90 -19.36 16.22
N GLY A 180 -1.12 -18.65 17.32
CA GLY A 180 -0.23 -18.71 18.50
C GLY A 180 1.03 -17.86 18.42
N ALA A 181 1.27 -17.11 17.32
CA ALA A 181 2.41 -16.22 17.23
C ALA A 181 2.40 -15.15 18.33
N THR A 182 3.57 -14.87 18.88
CA THR A 182 3.79 -13.94 20.00
C THR A 182 4.64 -12.73 19.60
N PHE A 183 5.10 -12.68 18.34
CA PHE A 183 5.88 -11.56 17.84
C PHE A 183 5.14 -10.23 18.00
N GLY A 184 5.82 -9.23 18.55
CA GLY A 184 5.20 -7.94 18.94
C GLY A 184 4.70 -7.04 17.81
N SER A 185 5.04 -7.35 16.53
CA SER A 185 4.57 -6.62 15.36
C SER A 185 3.89 -7.57 14.38
N ARG A 186 2.57 -7.59 14.37
CA ARG A 186 1.79 -8.37 13.39
C ARG A 186 1.60 -7.65 12.05
N CYS A 187 2.15 -6.46 11.95
CA CYS A 187 2.00 -5.57 10.79
C CYS A 187 3.24 -5.53 9.91
N LEU A 188 4.21 -6.46 10.08
CA LEU A 188 5.33 -6.51 9.13
C LEU A 188 4.81 -6.68 7.71
N ALA A 189 5.42 -6.01 6.75
CA ALA A 189 5.32 -6.36 5.32
C ALA A 189 6.17 -7.61 5.02
N GLY A 190 5.97 -8.25 3.88
CA GLY A 190 6.75 -9.41 3.46
C GLY A 190 8.26 -9.13 3.46
N VAL A 191 8.69 -7.95 3.00
CA VAL A 191 10.10 -7.53 3.04
C VAL A 191 10.62 -7.34 4.47
N GLY A 192 9.76 -6.97 5.41
CA GLY A 192 10.09 -6.92 6.83
C GLY A 192 10.38 -8.31 7.39
N VAL A 193 9.55 -9.31 7.05
CA VAL A 193 9.78 -10.71 7.42
C VAL A 193 11.10 -11.21 6.80
N ALA A 194 11.31 -10.97 5.51
CA ALA A 194 12.56 -11.31 4.81
C ALA A 194 13.79 -10.68 5.49
N PHE A 195 13.68 -9.41 5.92
CA PHE A 195 14.75 -8.70 6.62
C PHE A 195 15.09 -9.36 7.98
N TYR A 196 14.08 -9.79 8.73
CA TYR A 196 14.27 -10.51 9.99
C TYR A 196 14.98 -11.86 9.78
N VAL A 197 14.57 -12.63 8.77
CA VAL A 197 15.22 -13.91 8.41
C VAL A 197 16.68 -13.66 7.99
N MET A 198 16.93 -12.70 7.11
CA MET A 198 18.30 -12.38 6.68
C MET A 198 19.16 -11.83 7.83
N SER A 199 18.57 -11.06 8.77
CA SER A 199 19.28 -10.59 9.97
C SER A 199 19.66 -11.72 10.91
N ALA A 200 18.81 -12.73 11.07
CA ALA A 200 19.12 -13.93 11.86
C ALA A 200 20.22 -14.76 11.19
N LEU A 201 20.11 -14.97 9.89
CA LEU A 201 21.09 -15.73 9.11
C LEU A 201 22.47 -15.06 9.16
N HIS A 202 22.55 -13.73 8.96
CA HIS A 202 23.80 -12.97 9.06
C HIS A 202 24.48 -13.14 10.43
N ARG A 203 23.69 -13.10 11.52
CA ARG A 203 24.23 -13.37 12.88
C ARG A 203 24.75 -14.79 13.03
N ALA A 204 24.07 -15.76 12.43
CA ALA A 204 24.47 -17.17 12.52
C ALA A 204 25.71 -17.51 11.65
N LEU A 205 25.98 -16.71 10.62
CA LEU A 205 27.21 -16.81 9.81
C LEU A 205 28.45 -16.36 10.59
N ASP A 206 28.28 -15.47 11.56
CA ASP A 206 29.31 -14.96 12.48
C ASP A 206 30.60 -14.48 11.76
N ASP A 207 30.43 -13.87 10.59
CA ASP A 207 31.52 -13.35 9.76
C ASP A 207 31.34 -11.81 9.57
N PRO A 208 32.15 -11.00 10.27
CA PRO A 208 32.05 -9.55 10.20
C PRO A 208 32.47 -8.94 8.84
N SER A 209 33.09 -9.72 7.96
CA SER A 209 33.46 -9.28 6.61
C SER A 209 32.26 -9.26 5.66
N LEU A 210 31.19 -9.98 5.98
CA LEU A 210 29.98 -10.03 5.18
C LEU A 210 29.15 -8.73 5.32
N PRO A 211 28.56 -8.23 4.22
CA PRO A 211 27.74 -7.05 4.29
C PRO A 211 26.51 -7.25 5.18
N SER A 212 26.28 -6.28 6.08
CA SER A 212 25.13 -6.33 6.98
C SER A 212 23.80 -6.16 6.24
N PRO A 213 22.73 -6.91 6.59
CA PRO A 213 21.38 -6.71 6.04
C PRO A 213 20.87 -5.28 6.18
N ALA A 214 21.33 -4.56 7.21
CA ALA A 214 21.04 -3.16 7.39
C ALA A 214 21.45 -2.29 6.18
N GLY A 215 22.38 -2.74 5.34
CA GLY A 215 22.76 -2.08 4.09
C GLY A 215 21.61 -1.98 3.08
N TRP A 216 20.62 -2.86 3.16
CA TRP A 216 19.46 -2.95 2.25
C TRP A 216 18.15 -2.48 2.89
N LEU A 217 18.19 -1.68 3.94
CA LEU A 217 16.98 -1.10 4.57
C LEU A 217 16.24 -0.11 3.66
N ASP A 218 16.85 0.37 2.59
CA ASP A 218 16.19 1.11 1.53
C ASP A 218 15.12 0.26 0.81
N LEU A 219 15.42 -1.03 0.53
CA LEU A 219 14.45 -2.00 -0.01
C LEU A 219 13.32 -2.25 1.01
N VAL A 220 13.68 -2.45 2.29
CA VAL A 220 12.71 -2.70 3.35
C VAL A 220 11.76 -1.52 3.52
N ALA A 221 12.27 -0.29 3.51
CA ALA A 221 11.42 0.90 3.59
C ALA A 221 10.50 1.02 2.39
N LEU A 222 10.99 0.71 1.18
CA LEU A 222 10.19 0.78 -0.04
C LEU A 222 9.04 -0.23 -0.02
N GLY A 223 9.29 -1.51 0.27
CA GLY A 223 8.25 -2.54 0.32
C GLY A 223 7.24 -2.26 1.43
N THR A 224 7.71 -1.97 2.66
CA THR A 224 6.83 -1.65 3.80
C THR A 224 5.86 -0.50 3.51
N VAL A 225 6.35 0.58 2.86
CA VAL A 225 5.49 1.72 2.51
C VAL A 225 4.57 1.40 1.33
N ALA A 226 5.06 0.64 0.34
CA ALA A 226 4.30 0.31 -0.86
C ALA A 226 3.16 -0.68 -0.61
N ASP A 227 3.33 -1.58 0.36
CA ASP A 227 2.32 -2.55 0.80
C ASP A 227 1.22 -1.91 1.68
N VAL A 228 1.47 -0.68 2.16
CA VAL A 228 0.47 0.08 2.96
C VAL A 228 0.13 -0.62 4.29
N VAL A 229 1.05 -1.37 4.86
CA VAL A 229 0.88 -1.95 6.20
C VAL A 229 0.85 -0.86 7.29
N PRO A 230 0.18 -1.11 8.43
CA PRO A 230 0.23 -0.20 9.58
C PRO A 230 1.67 0.11 10.01
N LEU A 231 1.96 1.40 10.16
CA LEU A 231 3.25 1.86 10.67
C LEU A 231 3.27 1.84 12.21
N ASP A 232 3.27 0.64 12.79
CA ASP A 232 3.57 0.46 14.20
C ASP A 232 5.00 0.90 14.52
N HIS A 233 5.41 0.85 15.79
CA HIS A 233 6.75 1.33 16.17
C HIS A 233 7.87 0.59 15.42
N ASN A 234 7.75 -0.74 15.25
CA ASN A 234 8.75 -1.55 14.56
C ASN A 234 8.89 -1.17 13.08
N ASN A 235 7.76 -1.03 12.38
CA ASN A 235 7.74 -0.59 10.98
C ASN A 235 8.25 0.85 10.82
N ARG A 236 7.94 1.76 11.78
CA ARG A 236 8.51 3.11 11.76
C ARG A 236 10.03 3.11 11.87
N VAL A 237 10.61 2.24 12.71
CA VAL A 237 12.07 2.07 12.79
C VAL A 237 12.63 1.62 11.45
N LEU A 238 12.07 0.56 10.84
CA LEU A 238 12.52 0.04 9.55
C LEU A 238 12.47 1.12 8.45
N VAL A 239 11.33 1.79 8.33
CA VAL A 239 11.13 2.84 7.32
C VAL A 239 12.03 4.04 7.56
N ALA A 240 12.15 4.52 8.81
CA ALA A 240 13.01 5.65 9.15
C ALA A 240 14.48 5.36 8.83
N GLN A 241 14.97 4.17 9.16
CA GLN A 241 16.33 3.74 8.88
C GLN A 241 16.61 3.60 7.38
N GLY A 242 15.64 3.11 6.60
CA GLY A 242 15.74 3.06 5.14
C GLY A 242 15.76 4.47 4.53
N LEU A 243 14.83 5.36 4.94
CA LEU A 243 14.81 6.75 4.51
C LEU A 243 16.11 7.50 4.84
N GLN A 244 16.69 7.27 6.01
CA GLN A 244 17.96 7.87 6.40
C GLN A 244 19.10 7.46 5.45
N ARG A 245 19.13 6.19 5.02
CA ARG A 245 20.10 5.69 4.04
C ARG A 245 19.90 6.30 2.67
N ILE A 246 18.67 6.35 2.21
CA ILE A 246 18.32 6.94 0.90
C ILE A 246 18.73 8.42 0.88
N ARG A 247 18.38 9.18 1.92
CA ARG A 247 18.74 10.61 2.06
C ARG A 247 20.25 10.85 2.05
N ALA A 248 21.00 9.90 2.62
CA ALA A 248 22.47 9.94 2.62
C ALA A 248 23.09 9.44 1.31
N GLY A 249 22.29 9.11 0.29
CA GLY A 249 22.76 8.54 -0.97
C GLY A 249 23.29 7.11 -0.87
N ARG A 250 23.07 6.42 0.25
CA ARG A 250 23.51 5.04 0.51
C ARG A 250 22.37 4.05 0.26
N CYS A 251 21.78 4.10 -0.90
CA CYS A 251 20.74 3.17 -1.34
C CYS A 251 21.20 2.39 -2.56
N THR A 252 20.51 1.28 -2.84
CA THR A 252 20.73 0.47 -4.02
C THR A 252 20.54 1.28 -5.30
N PRO A 253 21.28 0.99 -6.39
CA PRO A 253 21.13 1.69 -7.67
C PRO A 253 19.69 1.70 -8.18
N GLY A 254 18.94 0.58 -8.00
CA GLY A 254 17.56 0.47 -8.43
C GLY A 254 16.61 1.41 -7.68
N VAL A 255 16.71 1.49 -6.36
CA VAL A 255 15.89 2.42 -5.56
C VAL A 255 16.20 3.87 -5.94
N ARG A 256 17.49 4.21 -6.11
CA ARG A 256 17.91 5.53 -6.58
C ARG A 256 17.28 5.85 -7.94
N ALA A 257 17.43 4.96 -8.92
CA ALA A 257 16.94 5.17 -10.28
C ALA A 257 15.41 5.35 -10.32
N LEU A 258 14.65 4.58 -9.54
CA LEU A 258 13.19 4.72 -9.41
C LEU A 258 12.79 6.10 -8.87
N LEU A 259 13.49 6.60 -7.85
CA LEU A 259 13.22 7.89 -7.24
C LEU A 259 13.59 9.06 -8.17
N GLU A 260 14.75 9.01 -8.81
CA GLU A 260 15.21 10.02 -9.78
C GLU A 260 14.27 10.07 -11.00
N THR A 261 13.88 8.91 -11.55
CA THR A 261 12.88 8.81 -12.62
C THR A 261 11.52 9.37 -12.15
N GLY A 262 11.18 9.18 -10.87
CA GLY A 262 10.03 9.76 -10.20
C GLY A 262 10.18 11.26 -9.89
N LYS A 263 11.29 11.90 -10.28
CA LYS A 263 11.62 13.31 -10.02
C LYS A 263 11.61 13.65 -8.53
N ARG A 264 12.16 12.75 -7.69
CA ARG A 264 12.30 12.96 -6.25
C ARG A 264 13.74 13.25 -5.88
N SER A 265 13.93 14.27 -5.06
CA SER A 265 15.24 14.62 -4.49
C SER A 265 15.52 13.74 -3.28
N LEU A 266 16.66 13.07 -3.25
CA LEU A 266 16.99 12.14 -2.17
C LEU A 266 17.14 12.82 -0.80
N PRO A 267 17.81 13.99 -0.63
CA PRO A 267 18.02 14.60 0.69
C PRO A 267 16.74 14.96 1.44
N GLY A 268 15.69 15.34 0.71
CA GLY A 268 14.40 15.74 1.29
C GLY A 268 13.32 14.64 1.30
N LEU A 269 13.68 13.40 0.97
CA LEU A 269 12.73 12.31 0.76
C LEU A 269 11.92 11.98 2.02
N VAL A 270 10.64 11.74 1.85
CA VAL A 270 9.72 11.28 2.90
C VAL A 270 9.08 9.94 2.52
N ALA A 271 8.45 9.25 3.49
CA ALA A 271 7.82 7.96 3.25
C ALA A 271 6.80 8.01 2.10
N ALA A 272 6.01 9.09 2.01
CA ALA A 272 5.06 9.29 0.92
C ALA A 272 5.71 9.23 -0.47
N ASP A 273 6.97 9.67 -0.63
CA ASP A 273 7.67 9.60 -1.92
C ASP A 273 7.95 8.15 -2.34
N LEU A 274 8.22 7.25 -1.40
CA LEU A 274 8.34 5.81 -1.69
C LEU A 274 7.01 5.25 -2.20
N GLY A 275 5.91 5.55 -1.51
CA GLY A 275 4.57 5.08 -1.86
C GLY A 275 3.99 5.70 -3.13
N PHE A 276 4.33 6.94 -3.48
CA PHE A 276 3.74 7.65 -4.63
C PHE A 276 4.68 7.77 -5.84
N ALA A 277 6.00 7.60 -5.67
CA ALA A 277 6.94 7.63 -6.78
C ALA A 277 7.51 6.25 -7.12
N ALA A 278 8.16 5.55 -6.19
CA ALA A 278 8.82 4.27 -6.49
C ALA A 278 7.83 3.10 -6.56
N GLY A 279 6.98 2.90 -5.54
CA GLY A 279 6.03 1.79 -5.46
C GLY A 279 5.10 1.66 -6.68
N PRO A 280 4.45 2.73 -7.17
CA PRO A 280 3.57 2.64 -8.34
C PRO A 280 4.26 2.22 -9.64
N ARG A 281 5.57 2.50 -9.79
CA ARG A 281 6.37 2.07 -10.94
C ARG A 281 6.63 0.57 -10.90
N LEU A 282 7.03 0.04 -9.74
CA LEU A 282 7.14 -1.40 -9.52
C LEU A 282 5.80 -2.10 -9.74
N ASN A 283 4.76 -1.65 -9.06
CA ASN A 283 3.42 -2.24 -9.16
C ASN A 283 2.83 -2.21 -10.59
N ALA A 284 3.28 -1.32 -11.45
CA ALA A 284 2.82 -1.28 -12.84
C ALA A 284 3.32 -2.49 -13.65
N ALA A 285 4.53 -2.98 -13.39
CA ALA A 285 5.04 -4.19 -14.03
C ALA A 285 4.14 -5.40 -13.73
N GLY A 286 3.84 -5.69 -12.47
CA GLY A 286 2.95 -6.80 -12.10
C GLY A 286 1.47 -6.65 -12.51
N ARG A 287 1.09 -5.49 -13.09
CA ARG A 287 -0.26 -5.24 -13.61
C ARG A 287 -0.37 -5.30 -15.13
N LEU A 288 0.69 -5.00 -15.85
CA LEU A 288 0.70 -4.85 -17.31
C LEU A 288 1.74 -5.69 -18.02
N ASP A 289 2.77 -6.17 -17.31
CA ASP A 289 3.93 -6.85 -17.88
C ASP A 289 4.47 -7.89 -16.86
N ASP A 290 5.76 -8.14 -16.84
CA ASP A 290 6.47 -9.07 -15.98
C ASP A 290 7.19 -8.33 -14.83
N MET A 291 6.85 -8.68 -13.58
CA MET A 291 7.48 -8.12 -12.38
C MET A 291 8.99 -8.43 -12.30
N SER A 292 9.50 -9.40 -13.04
CA SER A 292 10.93 -9.67 -13.09
C SER A 292 11.76 -8.45 -13.51
N ILE A 293 11.18 -7.51 -14.27
CA ILE A 293 11.80 -6.23 -14.61
C ILE A 293 12.07 -5.41 -13.34
N GLY A 294 11.07 -5.35 -12.44
CA GLY A 294 11.17 -4.67 -11.15
C GLY A 294 12.25 -5.28 -10.25
N ILE A 295 12.23 -6.61 -10.11
CA ILE A 295 13.22 -7.32 -9.30
C ILE A 295 14.63 -7.13 -9.84
N ARG A 296 14.84 -7.26 -11.16
CA ARG A 296 16.14 -7.00 -11.81
C ARG A 296 16.62 -5.58 -11.54
N CYS A 297 15.74 -4.59 -11.63
CA CYS A 297 16.05 -3.20 -11.29
C CYS A 297 16.58 -3.06 -9.85
N LEU A 298 16.00 -3.80 -8.90
CA LEU A 298 16.39 -3.75 -7.48
C LEU A 298 17.63 -4.60 -7.15
N ILE A 299 17.93 -5.62 -7.96
CA ILE A 299 19.07 -6.52 -7.72
C ILE A 299 20.36 -5.98 -8.34
N THR A 300 20.29 -5.32 -9.50
CA THR A 300 21.50 -4.89 -10.22
C THR A 300 22.36 -3.92 -9.42
N ASP A 301 23.68 -4.10 -9.52
CA ASP A 301 24.67 -3.15 -8.97
C ASP A 301 25.13 -2.13 -10.02
N SER A 302 24.68 -2.27 -11.28
CA SER A 302 24.98 -1.32 -12.37
C SER A 302 24.02 -0.12 -12.36
N PRO A 303 24.49 1.12 -12.10
CA PRO A 303 23.63 2.31 -12.16
C PRO A 303 23.01 2.52 -13.55
N THR A 304 23.73 2.18 -14.62
CA THR A 304 23.25 2.34 -15.99
C THR A 304 22.10 1.37 -16.29
N GLU A 305 22.24 0.11 -15.89
CA GLU A 305 21.19 -0.90 -16.03
C GLU A 305 19.96 -0.54 -15.17
N ALA A 306 20.19 -0.13 -13.92
CA ALA A 306 19.12 0.31 -13.02
C ALA A 306 18.31 1.46 -13.62
N LEU A 307 18.97 2.45 -14.23
CA LEU A 307 18.30 3.58 -14.88
C LEU A 307 17.48 3.15 -16.09
N ALA A 308 18.00 2.25 -16.92
CA ALA A 308 17.26 1.72 -18.07
C ALA A 308 16.01 0.94 -17.65
N LEU A 309 16.12 0.08 -16.62
CA LEU A 309 15.00 -0.67 -16.07
C LEU A 309 13.97 0.25 -15.38
N ALA A 310 14.42 1.26 -14.63
CA ALA A 310 13.54 2.26 -14.03
C ALA A 310 12.77 3.08 -15.07
N ALA A 311 13.39 3.42 -16.19
CA ALA A 311 12.73 4.09 -17.31
C ALA A 311 11.64 3.20 -17.94
N ARG A 312 11.88 1.89 -18.09
CA ARG A 312 10.86 0.94 -18.57
C ARG A 312 9.69 0.84 -17.58
N LEU A 313 9.97 0.79 -16.27
CA LEU A 313 8.95 0.77 -15.21
C LEU A 313 8.12 2.07 -15.18
N ASP A 314 8.75 3.22 -15.48
CA ASP A 314 8.02 4.50 -15.61
C ASP A 314 7.10 4.51 -16.83
N GLN A 315 7.54 3.97 -17.96
CA GLN A 315 6.69 3.80 -19.14
C GLN A 315 5.46 2.95 -18.81
N LEU A 316 5.63 1.77 -18.18
CA LEU A 316 4.53 0.91 -17.76
C LEU A 316 3.58 1.63 -16.78
N ASN A 317 4.12 2.43 -15.87
CA ASN A 317 3.30 3.22 -14.95
C ASN A 317 2.52 4.33 -15.66
N GLN A 318 3.07 4.94 -16.72
CA GLN A 318 2.34 5.91 -17.55
C GLN A 318 1.21 5.22 -18.32
N GLU A 319 1.48 4.06 -18.94
CA GLU A 319 0.48 3.24 -19.63
C GLU A 319 -0.65 2.83 -18.67
N ARG A 320 -0.30 2.32 -17.49
CA ARG A 320 -1.28 1.98 -16.45
C ARG A 320 -2.14 3.18 -16.06
N ARG A 321 -1.55 4.37 -15.88
CA ARG A 321 -2.30 5.60 -15.55
C ARG A 321 -3.26 6.01 -16.67
N ALA A 322 -2.85 5.86 -17.93
CA ALA A 322 -3.71 6.15 -19.08
C ALA A 322 -4.91 5.20 -19.13
N ILE A 323 -4.69 3.89 -18.92
CA ILE A 323 -5.75 2.89 -18.84
C ILE A 323 -6.68 3.19 -17.66
N GLU A 324 -6.12 3.44 -16.46
CA GLU A 324 -6.89 3.79 -15.25
C GLU A 324 -7.76 5.03 -15.47
N GLY A 325 -7.22 6.08 -16.11
CA GLY A 325 -7.95 7.31 -16.39
C GLY A 325 -9.17 7.09 -17.28
N ARG A 326 -9.00 6.36 -18.40
CA ARG A 326 -10.11 6.02 -19.30
C ARG A 326 -11.18 5.20 -18.59
N MET A 327 -10.79 4.10 -17.95
CA MET A 327 -11.72 3.23 -17.22
C MET A 327 -12.45 3.98 -16.10
N GLN A 328 -11.79 4.93 -15.43
CA GLN A 328 -12.41 5.76 -14.40
C GLN A 328 -13.45 6.73 -14.99
N GLU A 329 -13.19 7.35 -16.13
CA GLU A 329 -14.15 8.21 -16.82
C GLU A 329 -15.39 7.41 -17.26
N GLU A 330 -15.20 6.24 -17.85
CA GLU A 330 -16.27 5.32 -18.25
C GLU A 330 -17.09 4.87 -17.02
N ALA A 331 -16.44 4.47 -15.92
CA ALA A 331 -17.11 4.07 -14.70
C ALA A 331 -17.94 5.21 -14.08
N ILE A 332 -17.43 6.45 -14.12
CA ILE A 332 -18.15 7.63 -13.64
C ILE A 332 -19.39 7.90 -14.50
N ALA A 333 -19.26 7.79 -15.83
CA ALA A 333 -20.38 7.94 -16.74
C ALA A 333 -21.45 6.88 -16.46
N ALA A 334 -21.06 5.60 -16.30
CA ALA A 334 -21.98 4.52 -15.95
C ALA A 334 -22.72 4.79 -14.62
N VAL A 335 -22.03 5.28 -13.59
CA VAL A 335 -22.66 5.63 -12.31
C VAL A 335 -23.64 6.79 -12.44
N ARG A 336 -23.36 7.76 -13.30
CA ARG A 336 -24.32 8.86 -13.57
C ARG A 336 -25.59 8.32 -14.21
N HIS A 337 -25.49 7.43 -15.20
CA HIS A 337 -26.66 6.78 -15.82
C HIS A 337 -27.46 5.92 -14.83
N LEU A 338 -26.81 5.26 -13.89
CA LEU A 338 -27.49 4.51 -12.83
C LEU A 338 -28.21 5.38 -11.80
N ARG A 339 -27.88 6.68 -11.72
CA ARG A 339 -28.57 7.66 -10.86
C ARG A 339 -29.79 8.29 -11.51
N ASP A 340 -29.85 8.30 -12.84
CA ASP A 340 -30.89 8.95 -13.64
C ASP A 340 -31.34 8.01 -14.80
N PRO A 341 -32.01 6.87 -14.51
CA PRO A 341 -32.47 5.99 -15.58
C PRO A 341 -33.58 6.63 -16.44
N ASP A 342 -34.37 7.58 -15.89
CA ASP A 342 -35.52 8.18 -16.56
C ASP A 342 -35.73 9.63 -16.05
N GLY A 343 -34.90 10.56 -16.39
CA GLY A 343 -34.90 12.04 -16.16
C GLY A 343 -36.09 12.75 -15.50
N ASP A 344 -37.09 12.10 -14.99
CA ASP A 344 -38.30 12.75 -14.44
C ASP A 344 -39.01 11.99 -13.29
N SER A 345 -38.45 10.91 -12.75
CA SER A 345 -39.08 10.24 -11.59
C SER A 345 -38.12 10.12 -10.39
N GLY A 346 -38.20 11.04 -9.44
CA GLY A 346 -37.43 11.11 -8.19
C GLY A 346 -37.58 9.91 -7.24
N ARG A 347 -37.61 8.68 -7.73
CA ARG A 347 -37.74 7.43 -6.97
C ARG A 347 -36.72 6.33 -7.35
N GLY A 348 -35.61 6.67 -8.00
CA GLY A 348 -34.52 5.70 -8.19
C GLY A 348 -33.97 5.22 -6.84
N ARG A 349 -34.18 3.93 -6.49
CA ARG A 349 -33.65 3.33 -5.25
C ARG A 349 -32.12 3.50 -5.24
N ARG A 350 -31.62 4.22 -4.25
CA ARG A 350 -30.18 4.44 -4.06
C ARG A 350 -29.50 3.10 -3.76
N ARG A 351 -28.67 2.58 -4.66
CA ARG A 351 -27.91 1.35 -4.44
C ARG A 351 -26.90 1.54 -3.29
N HIS A 352 -26.79 0.57 -2.41
CA HIS A 352 -25.85 0.54 -1.27
C HIS A 352 -24.48 0.00 -1.68
N GLY A 353 -24.43 -0.99 -2.56
CA GLY A 353 -23.25 -1.52 -3.22
C GLY A 353 -23.30 -1.32 -4.73
N LEU A 354 -22.16 -1.16 -5.39
CA LEU A 354 -22.08 -0.96 -6.83
C LEU A 354 -21.27 -2.08 -7.50
N CYS A 355 -21.83 -2.66 -8.54
CA CYS A 355 -21.15 -3.55 -9.48
C CYS A 355 -21.07 -2.84 -10.83
N LEU A 356 -19.89 -2.81 -11.42
CA LEU A 356 -19.63 -2.21 -12.72
C LEU A 356 -18.85 -3.19 -13.59
N TYR A 357 -19.16 -3.23 -14.85
CA TYR A 357 -18.51 -4.07 -15.84
C TYR A 357 -18.46 -3.35 -17.18
N ASP A 358 -17.35 -3.49 -17.86
CA ASP A 358 -17.20 -3.15 -19.25
C ASP A 358 -16.26 -4.16 -19.93
N PRO A 359 -16.60 -4.68 -21.13
CA PRO A 359 -15.77 -5.68 -21.81
C PRO A 359 -14.38 -5.16 -22.22
N GLY A 360 -14.19 -3.84 -22.31
CA GLY A 360 -12.92 -3.20 -22.61
C GLY A 360 -12.02 -2.98 -21.40
N TRP A 361 -12.47 -3.32 -20.19
CA TRP A 361 -11.68 -3.04 -18.98
C TRP A 361 -10.57 -4.05 -18.77
N HIS A 362 -9.40 -3.53 -18.36
CA HIS A 362 -8.20 -4.33 -18.13
C HIS A 362 -8.19 -4.95 -16.73
N GLN A 363 -8.02 -6.29 -16.65
CA GLN A 363 -8.04 -7.07 -15.39
C GLN A 363 -7.06 -6.55 -14.32
N GLY A 364 -5.85 -6.11 -14.73
CA GLY A 364 -4.83 -5.59 -13.81
C GLY A 364 -5.15 -4.21 -13.22
N VAL A 365 -6.16 -3.51 -13.77
CA VAL A 365 -6.49 -2.11 -13.42
C VAL A 365 -7.85 -1.99 -12.71
N VAL A 366 -8.77 -2.94 -12.87
CA VAL A 366 -10.11 -2.89 -12.24
C VAL A 366 -10.07 -2.62 -10.74
N GLY A 367 -9.08 -3.15 -10.02
CA GLY A 367 -8.92 -2.91 -8.58
C GLY A 367 -8.58 -1.46 -8.21
N LEU A 368 -7.86 -0.76 -9.08
CA LEU A 368 -7.56 0.68 -8.91
C LEU A 368 -8.81 1.51 -9.19
N VAL A 369 -9.54 1.18 -10.25
CA VAL A 369 -10.80 1.84 -10.61
C VAL A 369 -11.84 1.67 -9.50
N ALA A 370 -12.03 0.44 -8.99
CA ALA A 370 -12.91 0.18 -7.86
C ALA A 370 -12.53 1.02 -6.63
N GLY A 371 -11.22 1.13 -6.32
CA GLY A 371 -10.71 1.95 -5.23
C GLY A 371 -11.05 3.43 -5.39
N ARG A 372 -10.74 4.02 -6.55
CA ARG A 372 -11.04 5.43 -6.85
C ARG A 372 -12.53 5.72 -6.82
N LEU A 373 -13.31 4.82 -7.39
CA LEU A 373 -14.75 5.00 -7.41
C LEU A 373 -15.38 4.87 -6.03
N LYS A 374 -14.94 3.89 -5.22
CA LYS A 374 -15.33 3.73 -3.82
C LYS A 374 -15.13 5.03 -3.02
N ASP A 375 -13.97 5.67 -3.14
CA ASP A 375 -13.67 6.93 -2.43
C ASP A 375 -14.61 8.05 -2.86
N ARG A 376 -15.02 8.07 -4.13
CA ARG A 376 -15.92 9.07 -4.69
C ARG A 376 -17.38 8.84 -4.32
N VAL A 377 -17.87 7.59 -4.46
CA VAL A 377 -19.28 7.26 -4.20
C VAL A 377 -19.55 6.91 -2.73
N ARG A 378 -18.49 6.67 -1.95
CA ARG A 378 -18.50 6.29 -0.52
C ARG A 378 -19.35 5.06 -0.23
N ARG A 379 -19.17 4.05 -1.05
CA ARG A 379 -19.84 2.75 -0.97
C ARG A 379 -18.90 1.65 -1.40
N PRO A 380 -19.15 0.41 -0.99
CA PRO A 380 -18.49 -0.73 -1.59
C PRO A 380 -18.69 -0.77 -3.10
N VAL A 381 -17.60 -0.99 -3.84
CA VAL A 381 -17.59 -1.07 -5.31
C VAL A 381 -16.87 -2.32 -5.74
N ILE A 382 -17.47 -3.03 -6.70
CA ILE A 382 -16.83 -4.12 -7.43
C ILE A 382 -16.75 -3.72 -8.89
N ALA A 383 -15.55 -3.72 -9.45
CA ALA A 383 -15.31 -3.54 -10.87
C ALA A 383 -14.89 -4.86 -11.48
N PHE A 384 -15.52 -5.24 -12.60
CA PHE A 384 -15.29 -6.49 -13.31
C PHE A 384 -14.63 -6.25 -14.66
N ALA A 385 -13.76 -7.18 -15.05
CA ALA A 385 -13.23 -7.31 -16.41
C ALA A 385 -13.48 -8.72 -16.94
N ASP A 386 -13.47 -8.87 -18.25
CA ASP A 386 -13.57 -10.16 -18.92
C ASP A 386 -12.32 -11.00 -18.62
N ALA A 387 -12.50 -12.24 -18.17
CA ALA A 387 -11.42 -13.19 -17.90
C ALA A 387 -11.29 -14.27 -18.99
N GLY A 388 -12.12 -14.20 -20.03
CA GLY A 388 -12.23 -15.23 -21.06
C GLY A 388 -13.18 -16.36 -20.66
N ALA A 389 -13.49 -17.23 -21.60
CA ALA A 389 -14.35 -18.41 -21.41
C ALA A 389 -15.73 -18.13 -20.75
N GLY A 390 -16.25 -16.90 -20.87
CA GLY A 390 -17.54 -16.51 -20.26
C GLY A 390 -17.45 -16.20 -18.75
N GLU A 391 -16.24 -16.10 -18.18
CA GLU A 391 -16.00 -15.67 -16.81
C GLU A 391 -15.64 -14.18 -16.70
N LEU A 392 -16.06 -13.57 -15.61
CA LEU A 392 -15.64 -12.25 -15.18
C LEU A 392 -14.72 -12.35 -13.96
N ARG A 393 -13.66 -11.53 -13.93
CA ARG A 393 -12.83 -11.32 -12.76
C ARG A 393 -13.16 -9.98 -12.13
N GLY A 394 -13.62 -10.02 -10.89
CA GLY A 394 -14.01 -8.84 -10.11
C GLY A 394 -12.96 -8.45 -9.08
N SER A 395 -12.79 -7.15 -8.88
CA SER A 395 -12.02 -6.60 -7.78
C SER A 395 -12.90 -5.70 -6.93
N ALA A 396 -13.12 -6.11 -5.70
CA ALA A 396 -13.96 -5.43 -4.72
C ALA A 396 -13.13 -4.49 -3.84
N ARG A 397 -13.70 -3.33 -3.53
CA ARG A 397 -13.16 -2.36 -2.57
C ARG A 397 -14.27 -1.88 -1.65
N SER A 398 -13.99 -1.83 -0.36
CA SER A 398 -14.96 -1.50 0.68
C SER A 398 -14.71 -0.14 1.32
N VAL A 399 -15.69 0.28 2.11
CA VAL A 399 -15.65 1.43 3.00
C VAL A 399 -15.60 0.97 4.45
N THR A 400 -15.14 1.83 5.35
CA THR A 400 -15.13 1.55 6.80
C THR A 400 -16.52 1.10 7.27
N GLY A 401 -16.54 0.05 8.07
CA GLY A 401 -17.79 -0.52 8.62
C GLY A 401 -18.45 -1.59 7.75
N VAL A 402 -17.91 -1.88 6.55
CA VAL A 402 -18.40 -2.98 5.70
C VAL A 402 -17.24 -3.94 5.39
N HIS A 403 -17.25 -5.13 5.96
CA HIS A 403 -16.24 -6.16 5.72
C HIS A 403 -16.53 -6.90 4.41
N ILE A 404 -15.82 -6.54 3.31
CA ILE A 404 -16.19 -6.99 1.96
C ILE A 404 -16.10 -8.50 1.77
N ARG A 405 -15.14 -9.17 2.39
CA ARG A 405 -15.03 -10.62 2.32
C ARG A 405 -16.26 -11.30 2.93
N ASP A 406 -16.70 -10.83 4.09
CA ASP A 406 -17.87 -11.40 4.79
C ASP A 406 -19.16 -11.12 4.02
N VAL A 407 -19.27 -9.95 3.37
CA VAL A 407 -20.36 -9.66 2.45
C VAL A 407 -20.39 -10.68 1.29
N LEU A 408 -19.23 -10.98 0.67
CA LEU A 408 -19.15 -11.97 -0.40
C LEU A 408 -19.48 -13.39 0.10
N ASP A 409 -19.02 -13.74 1.30
CA ASP A 409 -19.33 -15.03 1.95
C ASP A 409 -20.83 -15.16 2.22
N ALA A 410 -21.46 -14.10 2.71
CA ALA A 410 -22.91 -14.06 2.93
C ALA A 410 -23.70 -14.16 1.61
N VAL A 411 -23.23 -13.52 0.53
CA VAL A 411 -23.83 -13.67 -0.81
C VAL A 411 -23.68 -15.12 -1.30
N ALA A 412 -22.48 -15.71 -1.20
CA ALA A 412 -22.24 -17.09 -1.62
C ALA A 412 -23.10 -18.09 -0.82
N THR A 413 -23.29 -17.88 0.46
CA THR A 413 -24.11 -18.73 1.34
C THR A 413 -25.59 -18.63 0.99
N ARG A 414 -26.11 -17.42 0.70
CA ARG A 414 -27.53 -17.20 0.39
C ARG A 414 -27.91 -17.54 -1.04
N HIS A 415 -26.94 -17.48 -1.94
CA HIS A 415 -27.10 -17.74 -3.36
C HIS A 415 -26.06 -18.78 -3.83
N PRO A 416 -26.25 -20.07 -3.46
CA PRO A 416 -25.31 -21.12 -3.81
C PRO A 416 -25.07 -21.21 -5.33
N GLY A 417 -23.79 -21.29 -5.75
CA GLY A 417 -23.39 -21.37 -7.14
C GLY A 417 -23.41 -20.04 -7.91
N LEU A 418 -23.73 -18.91 -7.26
CA LEU A 418 -23.69 -17.58 -7.90
C LEU A 418 -22.26 -17.08 -8.03
N LEU A 419 -21.41 -17.33 -7.03
CA LEU A 419 -19.98 -17.00 -7.04
C LEU A 419 -19.14 -18.23 -7.35
N GLY A 420 -18.10 -18.05 -8.18
CA GLY A 420 -17.09 -19.07 -8.41
C GLY A 420 -16.08 -19.10 -7.27
N ARG A 421 -14.95 -18.42 -7.43
CA ARG A 421 -13.92 -18.26 -6.40
C ARG A 421 -13.97 -16.85 -5.85
N PHE A 422 -13.77 -16.70 -4.56
CA PHE A 422 -13.57 -15.37 -3.95
C PHE A 422 -12.63 -15.47 -2.75
N GLY A 423 -11.97 -14.35 -2.44
CA GLY A 423 -11.05 -14.24 -1.30
C GLY A 423 -10.59 -12.81 -1.10
N GLY A 424 -9.98 -12.53 0.04
CA GLY A 424 -9.48 -11.21 0.39
C GLY A 424 -9.67 -10.89 1.87
N HIS A 425 -9.69 -9.60 2.17
CA HIS A 425 -9.74 -9.03 3.52
C HIS A 425 -10.92 -8.05 3.67
N ALA A 426 -10.98 -7.38 4.82
CA ALA A 426 -12.06 -6.45 5.14
C ALA A 426 -12.28 -5.36 4.09
N MET A 427 -11.21 -4.79 3.52
CA MET A 427 -11.26 -3.61 2.65
C MET A 427 -11.09 -3.92 1.16
N ALA A 428 -10.61 -5.11 0.81
CA ALA A 428 -10.36 -5.52 -0.57
C ALA A 428 -10.55 -7.02 -0.75
N ALA A 429 -11.18 -7.43 -1.85
CA ALA A 429 -11.36 -8.83 -2.21
C ALA A 429 -11.32 -9.02 -3.73
N GLY A 430 -10.94 -10.22 -4.15
CA GLY A 430 -11.06 -10.71 -5.52
C GLY A 430 -12.18 -11.74 -5.63
N LEU A 431 -12.80 -11.83 -6.80
CA LEU A 431 -13.84 -12.84 -7.07
C LEU A 431 -13.91 -13.18 -8.55
N THR A 432 -14.45 -14.36 -8.85
CA THR A 432 -14.82 -14.75 -10.21
C THR A 432 -16.32 -15.04 -10.28
N LEU A 433 -16.91 -14.79 -11.43
CA LEU A 433 -18.35 -14.84 -11.65
C LEU A 433 -18.63 -15.22 -13.12
N PRO A 434 -19.58 -16.12 -13.42
CA PRO A 434 -20.08 -16.29 -14.77
C PRO A 434 -20.70 -14.98 -15.28
N ARG A 435 -20.40 -14.60 -16.53
CA ARG A 435 -20.81 -13.31 -17.10
C ARG A 435 -22.34 -13.15 -17.13
N ASP A 436 -23.05 -14.20 -17.44
CA ASP A 436 -24.52 -14.23 -17.49
C ASP A 436 -25.19 -14.08 -16.11
N ARG A 437 -24.42 -14.22 -15.01
CA ARG A 437 -24.92 -14.09 -13.64
C ARG A 437 -24.63 -12.71 -13.02
N LEU A 438 -24.05 -11.75 -13.78
CA LEU A 438 -23.64 -10.46 -13.24
C LEU A 438 -24.80 -9.65 -12.65
N ASP A 439 -25.93 -9.58 -13.35
CA ASP A 439 -27.10 -8.80 -12.89
C ASP A 439 -27.69 -9.39 -11.60
N GLU A 440 -27.80 -10.71 -11.50
CA GLU A 440 -28.27 -11.41 -10.31
C GLU A 440 -27.32 -11.15 -9.14
N PHE A 441 -26.01 -11.25 -9.38
CA PHE A 441 -24.99 -10.95 -8.38
C PHE A 441 -25.08 -9.49 -7.91
N ALA A 442 -25.25 -8.53 -8.81
CA ALA A 442 -25.33 -7.12 -8.47
C ALA A 442 -26.52 -6.81 -7.54
N VAL A 443 -27.66 -7.49 -7.74
CA VAL A 443 -28.83 -7.36 -6.85
C VAL A 443 -28.55 -7.99 -5.49
N ALA A 444 -27.99 -9.19 -5.44
CA ALA A 444 -27.64 -9.87 -4.20
C ALA A 444 -26.61 -9.11 -3.38
N PHE A 445 -25.58 -8.56 -4.04
CA PHE A 445 -24.54 -7.74 -3.43
C PHE A 445 -25.09 -6.45 -2.82
N ASP A 446 -25.94 -5.72 -3.58
CA ASP A 446 -26.59 -4.49 -3.09
C ASP A 446 -27.43 -4.75 -1.82
N ALA A 447 -28.23 -5.79 -1.83
CA ALA A 447 -29.08 -6.19 -0.71
C ALA A 447 -28.25 -6.59 0.52
N GLU A 448 -27.10 -7.25 0.32
CA GLU A 448 -26.24 -7.64 1.41
C GLU A 448 -25.52 -6.44 2.03
N VAL A 449 -24.99 -5.51 1.21
CA VAL A 449 -24.38 -4.27 1.68
C VAL A 449 -25.39 -3.41 2.44
N GLU A 450 -26.66 -3.36 2.02
CA GLU A 450 -27.75 -2.66 2.73
C GLU A 450 -27.89 -3.20 4.16
N ARG A 451 -27.87 -4.53 4.35
CA ARG A 451 -27.94 -5.15 5.69
C ARG A 451 -26.79 -4.76 6.60
N TRP A 452 -25.58 -4.72 6.03
CA TRP A 452 -24.38 -4.33 6.79
C TRP A 452 -24.39 -2.85 7.18
N GLN A 453 -24.96 -1.98 6.36
CA GLN A 453 -25.03 -0.54 6.63
C GLN A 453 -26.15 -0.15 7.62
N ALA A 454 -27.12 -1.00 7.87
CA ALA A 454 -28.20 -0.77 8.83
C ALA A 454 -27.69 -0.54 10.27
N GLY A 455 -26.44 -0.93 10.59
CA GLY A 455 -25.75 -0.69 11.86
C GLY A 455 -25.09 0.70 12.00
N GLY A 456 -25.20 1.60 11.01
CA GLY A 456 -24.61 2.95 11.00
C GLY A 456 -23.24 3.00 10.29
N SER A 457 -23.12 3.86 9.28
CA SER A 457 -21.88 4.03 8.51
C SER A 457 -20.93 5.02 9.16
N LEU A 458 -19.68 4.62 9.40
CA LEU A 458 -18.56 5.49 9.77
C LEU A 458 -17.99 6.28 8.58
N ALA A 459 -18.49 6.03 7.36
CA ALA A 459 -17.93 6.55 6.10
C ALA A 459 -18.03 8.08 5.90
N ASP A 460 -18.76 8.77 6.77
CA ASP A 460 -19.02 10.22 6.65
C ASP A 460 -18.15 11.07 7.58
N ARG A 461 -17.15 10.49 8.24
CA ARG A 461 -16.26 11.20 9.15
C ARG A 461 -14.91 11.47 8.51
N ILE A 462 -14.43 12.72 8.67
CA ILE A 462 -13.05 13.12 8.36
C ILE A 462 -12.37 13.40 9.70
N GLU A 463 -11.34 12.63 10.00
CA GLU A 463 -10.56 12.84 11.23
C GLU A 463 -9.42 13.81 10.98
N THR A 464 -9.27 14.81 11.87
CA THR A 464 -8.23 15.81 11.83
C THR A 464 -7.55 15.96 13.19
N ASP A 465 -6.44 16.67 13.25
CA ASP A 465 -5.73 17.02 14.48
C ASP A 465 -6.22 18.37 15.07
N GLY A 466 -7.39 18.86 14.60
CA GLY A 466 -8.00 20.11 15.00
C GLY A 466 -7.39 21.34 14.31
N PRO A 467 -7.82 22.55 14.70
CA PRO A 467 -7.32 23.78 14.09
C PRO A 467 -5.91 24.15 14.53
N LEU A 468 -5.24 24.96 13.71
CA LEU A 468 -3.98 25.63 14.06
C LEU A 468 -4.24 27.10 14.38
N ALA A 469 -3.51 27.64 15.36
CA ALA A 469 -3.42 29.08 15.52
C ALA A 469 -2.75 29.71 14.27
N ALA A 470 -3.11 30.95 13.94
CA ALA A 470 -2.63 31.57 12.70
C ALA A 470 -1.09 31.70 12.63
N ASP A 471 -0.41 31.80 13.78
CA ASP A 471 1.04 31.83 13.90
C ASP A 471 1.68 30.44 13.81
N GLU A 472 0.93 29.38 14.14
CA GLU A 472 1.35 27.98 13.95
C GLU A 472 1.34 27.57 12.47
N ILE A 473 0.56 28.23 11.60
CA ILE A 473 0.59 28.03 10.16
C ILE A 473 1.84 28.69 9.59
N SER A 474 2.95 27.96 9.60
CA SER A 474 4.27 28.50 9.24
C SER A 474 5.13 27.47 8.49
N LEU A 475 6.12 27.95 7.73
CA LEU A 475 7.10 27.09 7.08
C LEU A 475 7.85 26.24 8.11
N ALA A 476 8.21 26.81 9.25
CA ALA A 476 8.90 26.08 10.31
C ALA A 476 8.08 24.91 10.87
N THR A 477 6.75 25.11 11.05
CA THR A 477 5.85 24.02 11.46
C THR A 477 5.75 22.94 10.37
N ALA A 478 5.63 23.33 9.09
CA ALA A 478 5.59 22.38 7.98
C ALA A 478 6.87 21.53 7.92
N GLU A 479 8.04 22.17 8.08
CA GLU A 479 9.33 21.48 8.13
C GLU A 479 9.44 20.54 9.33
N THR A 480 8.99 20.96 10.50
CA THR A 480 8.95 20.13 11.71
C THR A 480 8.08 18.89 11.51
N LEU A 481 6.87 19.06 10.98
CA LEU A 481 5.95 17.94 10.73
C LEU A 481 6.49 17.01 9.64
N ARG A 482 7.10 17.54 8.58
CA ARG A 482 7.74 16.75 7.52
C ARG A 482 8.90 15.90 8.06
N ALA A 483 9.71 16.46 8.96
CA ALA A 483 10.85 15.77 9.57
C ALA A 483 10.43 14.73 10.62
N ALA A 484 9.27 14.89 11.22
CA ALA A 484 8.77 14.08 12.33
C ALA A 484 8.25 12.68 11.91
N GLY A 485 8.12 12.40 10.59
CA GLY A 485 7.72 11.06 10.11
C GLY A 485 8.72 9.96 10.49
N PRO A 486 8.45 8.74 10.03
CA PRO A 486 7.60 8.40 8.88
C PRO A 486 6.10 8.39 9.20
N TRP A 487 5.32 9.05 8.35
CA TRP A 487 3.86 9.02 8.36
C TRP A 487 3.34 8.00 7.34
N GLY A 488 2.22 7.35 7.62
CA GLY A 488 1.62 6.36 6.73
C GLY A 488 0.38 5.69 7.31
N GLN A 489 0.11 4.46 6.92
CA GLN A 489 -1.07 3.71 7.36
C GLN A 489 -1.07 3.53 8.89
N ALA A 490 -2.21 3.74 9.53
CA ALA A 490 -2.43 3.74 10.98
C ALA A 490 -1.57 4.76 11.77
N PHE A 491 -0.70 5.50 11.11
CA PHE A 491 0.08 6.62 11.66
C PHE A 491 0.07 7.80 10.67
N PRO A 492 -1.13 8.35 10.37
CA PRO A 492 -1.32 9.28 9.26
C PRO A 492 -0.59 10.61 9.48
N GLU A 493 -0.22 11.26 8.37
CA GLU A 493 0.31 12.62 8.39
C GLU A 493 -0.68 13.57 9.08
N PRO A 494 -0.22 14.52 9.92
CA PRO A 494 -1.08 15.49 10.56
C PRO A 494 -1.90 16.32 9.57
N SER A 495 -3.20 16.36 9.80
CA SER A 495 -4.16 17.13 9.01
C SER A 495 -4.99 18.03 9.94
N PHE A 496 -5.26 19.24 9.49
CA PHE A 496 -5.87 20.29 10.28
C PHE A 496 -7.15 20.75 9.60
N ASP A 497 -8.04 21.40 10.36
CA ASP A 497 -9.27 21.95 9.83
C ASP A 497 -9.57 23.30 10.44
N GLN A 498 -9.93 24.27 9.61
CA GLN A 498 -10.49 25.54 10.05
C GLN A 498 -11.15 26.30 8.90
N ARG A 499 -11.94 27.33 9.23
CA ARG A 499 -12.54 28.21 8.25
C ARG A 499 -11.53 29.19 7.68
N PHE A 500 -11.57 29.34 6.35
CA PHE A 500 -10.80 30.33 5.62
C PHE A 500 -11.71 31.17 4.73
N ARG A 501 -11.34 32.43 4.56
CA ARG A 501 -11.84 33.26 3.46
C ARG A 501 -11.00 32.99 2.23
N ILE A 502 -11.64 32.72 1.10
CA ILE A 502 -10.98 32.47 -0.19
C ILE A 502 -10.93 33.78 -0.95
N LEU A 503 -9.74 34.37 -1.03
CA LEU A 503 -9.53 35.70 -1.63
C LEU A 503 -9.46 35.63 -3.15
N ARG A 504 -8.87 34.58 -3.68
CA ARG A 504 -8.67 34.36 -5.11
C ARG A 504 -8.51 32.88 -5.41
N THR A 505 -8.96 32.48 -6.60
CA THR A 505 -8.79 31.13 -7.13
C THR A 505 -8.17 31.17 -8.52
N ARG A 506 -7.49 30.08 -8.89
CA ARG A 506 -6.98 29.83 -10.24
C ARG A 506 -6.93 28.34 -10.51
N THR A 507 -7.41 27.92 -11.67
CA THR A 507 -7.22 26.54 -12.16
C THR A 507 -5.79 26.34 -12.64
N VAL A 508 -5.18 25.23 -12.24
CA VAL A 508 -3.83 24.82 -12.64
C VAL A 508 -3.91 23.43 -13.27
N GLY A 509 -3.38 23.29 -14.49
CA GLY A 509 -3.34 22.00 -15.19
C GLY A 509 -4.72 21.37 -15.38
N GLU A 510 -5.75 22.17 -15.65
CA GLU A 510 -7.16 21.78 -15.91
C GLU A 510 -7.87 21.05 -14.76
N ARG A 511 -7.13 20.52 -13.78
CA ARG A 511 -7.67 19.61 -12.74
C ARG A 511 -7.53 20.14 -11.32
N HIS A 512 -6.63 21.09 -11.08
CA HIS A 512 -6.26 21.50 -9.74
C HIS A 512 -6.78 22.90 -9.44
N LEU A 513 -7.25 23.13 -8.21
CA LEU A 513 -7.67 24.44 -7.74
C LEU A 513 -6.56 25.05 -6.87
N LYS A 514 -5.90 26.09 -7.36
CA LYS A 514 -5.02 26.93 -6.55
C LYS A 514 -5.83 28.06 -5.92
N MET A 515 -5.58 28.35 -4.65
CA MET A 515 -6.30 29.34 -3.87
C MET A 515 -5.32 30.22 -3.10
N TRP A 516 -5.70 31.47 -2.88
CA TRP A 516 -5.13 32.35 -1.85
C TRP A 516 -6.18 32.48 -0.76
N VAL A 517 -5.82 32.08 0.45
CA VAL A 517 -6.75 31.99 1.57
C VAL A 517 -6.28 32.83 2.75
N GLU A 518 -7.21 33.31 3.56
CA GLU A 518 -6.95 34.13 4.75
C GLU A 518 -7.67 33.53 5.95
N VAL A 519 -6.99 33.48 7.10
CA VAL A 519 -7.64 33.14 8.37
C VAL A 519 -8.48 34.36 8.80
N PRO A 520 -9.82 34.24 8.96
CA PRO A 520 -10.67 35.35 9.36
C PRO A 520 -10.20 35.97 10.68
N GLY A 521 -10.10 37.30 10.68
CA GLY A 521 -9.69 38.07 11.87
C GLY A 521 -8.18 38.10 12.18
N ALA A 522 -7.35 37.30 11.52
CA ALA A 522 -5.91 37.25 11.76
C ALA A 522 -5.08 38.03 10.70
N GLY A 523 -5.68 38.40 9.56
CA GLY A 523 -5.00 39.15 8.50
C GLY A 523 -3.87 38.40 7.79
N ARG A 524 -3.67 37.12 8.08
CA ARG A 524 -2.61 36.28 7.49
C ARG A 524 -3.11 35.52 6.28
N ARG A 525 -2.34 35.61 5.20
CA ARG A 525 -2.66 34.99 3.91
C ARG A 525 -1.74 33.85 3.59
N PHE A 526 -2.28 32.81 2.96
CA PHE A 526 -1.57 31.57 2.64
C PHE A 526 -1.87 31.12 1.22
N ASP A 527 -0.88 30.50 0.58
CA ASP A 527 -1.04 29.76 -0.66
C ASP A 527 -1.62 28.37 -0.33
N ALA A 528 -2.70 28.00 -1.03
CA ALA A 528 -3.34 26.70 -0.88
C ALA A 528 -3.56 26.04 -2.24
N ILE A 529 -3.53 24.72 -2.30
CA ILE A 529 -3.83 23.94 -3.51
C ILE A 529 -4.66 22.71 -3.17
N ALA A 530 -5.75 22.51 -3.92
CA ALA A 530 -6.53 21.27 -3.92
C ALA A 530 -6.26 20.51 -5.22
N PHE A 531 -5.52 19.40 -5.10
CA PHE A 531 -5.22 18.55 -6.25
C PHE A 531 -6.46 17.79 -6.72
N ASN A 532 -6.62 17.65 -8.04
CA ASN A 532 -7.74 16.95 -8.70
C ASN A 532 -9.13 17.45 -8.28
N PHE A 533 -9.25 18.70 -7.84
CA PHE A 533 -10.50 19.31 -7.38
C PHE A 533 -11.61 19.27 -8.44
N PHE A 534 -11.25 19.52 -9.70
CA PHE A 534 -12.19 19.52 -10.83
C PHE A 534 -12.38 18.14 -11.47
N GLN A 535 -11.75 17.09 -10.94
CA GLN A 535 -11.97 15.74 -11.47
C GLN A 535 -13.42 15.30 -11.23
N GLY A 536 -14.26 15.44 -12.26
CA GLY A 536 -15.69 15.14 -12.25
C GLY A 536 -16.58 16.20 -11.60
N ARG A 537 -16.06 17.41 -11.49
CA ARG A 537 -16.81 18.66 -11.31
C ARG A 537 -16.68 19.48 -12.59
N GLU A 538 -17.63 20.37 -12.82
CA GLU A 538 -17.46 21.37 -13.88
C GLU A 538 -16.48 22.45 -13.40
N ALA A 539 -15.59 22.89 -14.28
CA ALA A 539 -14.67 23.99 -13.97
C ALA A 539 -15.40 25.33 -13.71
N SER A 540 -16.67 25.40 -14.06
CA SER A 540 -17.59 26.51 -13.84
C SER A 540 -18.29 26.49 -12.47
N GLU A 541 -18.17 25.40 -11.69
CA GLU A 541 -18.77 25.35 -10.36
C GLU A 541 -18.16 26.47 -9.49
N PRO A 542 -18.99 27.33 -8.87
CA PRO A 542 -18.49 28.43 -8.05
C PRO A 542 -17.80 27.90 -6.80
N VAL A 543 -16.63 28.45 -6.51
CA VAL A 543 -15.92 28.20 -5.24
C VAL A 543 -16.48 29.22 -4.23
N PRO A 544 -16.93 28.79 -3.02
CA PRO A 544 -17.49 29.70 -2.03
C PRO A 544 -16.45 30.72 -1.54
N GLU A 545 -16.89 31.90 -1.11
CA GLU A 545 -16.02 32.93 -0.55
C GLU A 545 -15.44 32.53 0.82
N GLU A 546 -16.16 31.70 1.57
CA GLU A 546 -15.70 31.13 2.84
C GLU A 546 -15.97 29.63 2.86
N ALA A 547 -15.00 28.86 3.35
CA ALA A 547 -15.11 27.40 3.46
C ALA A 547 -14.36 26.86 4.67
N LEU A 548 -14.84 25.72 5.19
CA LEU A 548 -14.05 24.88 6.08
C LEU A 548 -13.08 24.05 5.22
N LEU A 549 -11.80 24.33 5.35
CA LEU A 549 -10.75 23.55 4.67
C LEU A 549 -10.21 22.49 5.62
N VAL A 550 -10.10 21.27 5.13
CA VAL A 550 -9.26 20.23 5.73
C VAL A 550 -7.96 20.19 4.94
N TYR A 551 -6.83 20.41 5.62
CA TYR A 551 -5.56 20.65 4.95
C TYR A 551 -4.36 20.08 5.72
N ARG A 552 -3.26 19.90 4.99
CA ARG A 552 -1.93 19.60 5.53
C ARG A 552 -0.97 20.74 5.23
N LEU A 553 0.04 20.91 6.08
CA LEU A 553 1.12 21.86 5.83
C LEU A 553 2.19 21.19 4.97
N ASP A 554 2.55 21.80 3.85
CA ASP A 554 3.58 21.29 2.96
C ASP A 554 4.66 22.33 2.69
N VAL A 555 5.85 21.83 2.40
CA VAL A 555 7.02 22.64 1.97
C VAL A 555 7.10 22.55 0.45
N ASN A 556 6.60 23.55 -0.22
CA ASN A 556 6.70 23.66 -1.67
C ASN A 556 8.11 24.13 -2.05
N GLU A 557 8.85 23.30 -2.76
CA GLU A 557 10.18 23.60 -3.28
C GLU A 557 10.07 23.85 -4.80
N TYR A 558 10.12 25.13 -5.17
CA TYR A 558 10.04 25.52 -6.56
C TYR A 558 11.12 26.56 -6.89
N ALA A 559 11.88 26.32 -7.97
CA ALA A 559 12.97 27.20 -8.43
C ALA A 559 14.03 27.52 -7.34
N GLY A 560 14.30 26.56 -6.43
CA GLY A 560 15.27 26.73 -5.34
C GLY A 560 14.73 27.49 -4.12
N GLU A 561 13.50 27.96 -4.16
CA GLU A 561 12.85 28.58 -3.00
C GLU A 561 11.95 27.60 -2.27
N ARG A 562 11.98 27.65 -0.93
CA ARG A 562 11.12 26.87 -0.05
C ARG A 562 10.03 27.76 0.52
N ARG A 563 8.77 27.42 0.27
CA ARG A 563 7.62 28.19 0.73
C ARG A 563 6.59 27.28 1.36
N LEU A 564 5.87 27.82 2.37
CA LEU A 564 4.69 27.15 2.91
C LEU A 564 3.60 27.08 1.85
N GLN A 565 2.98 25.87 1.73
CA GLN A 565 1.76 25.67 0.97
C GLN A 565 0.78 24.83 1.77
N LEU A 566 -0.51 25.17 1.73
CA LEU A 566 -1.56 24.32 2.30
C LEU A 566 -2.02 23.33 1.23
N LEU A 567 -1.87 22.03 1.51
CA LEU A 567 -2.46 20.98 0.67
C LEU A 567 -3.89 20.72 1.16
N VAL A 568 -4.87 21.13 0.38
CA VAL A 568 -6.28 21.00 0.74
C VAL A 568 -6.81 19.66 0.29
N ASP A 569 -7.16 18.80 1.26
CA ASP A 569 -7.75 17.48 1.01
C ASP A 569 -9.28 17.58 0.86
N HIS A 570 -9.95 18.48 1.61
CA HIS A 570 -11.39 18.72 1.51
C HIS A 570 -11.71 20.20 1.64
N LEU A 571 -12.67 20.64 0.82
CA LEU A 571 -13.31 21.94 0.89
C LEU A 571 -14.79 21.69 1.19
N LEU A 572 -15.25 22.17 2.35
CA LEU A 572 -16.59 21.95 2.90
C LEU A 572 -17.27 23.31 3.12
N GLU A 573 -18.57 23.38 2.83
CA GLU A 573 -19.41 24.55 3.08
C GLU A 573 -19.89 24.65 4.52
#